data_09b9b51a6d576724c29c6810fd0ec10c
#
_entry.id   09b9b51a6d576724c29c6810fd0ec10c
#
_cell.length_a   1.000
_cell.length_b   1.000
_cell.length_c   1.000
_cell.angle_alpha   90.00
_cell.angle_beta   90.00
_cell.angle_gamma   90.00
#
_symmetry.space_group_name_H-M   'P 1'
#
loop_
_entity.id
_entity.type
_entity.pdbx_description
1 polymer ?
#
loop_
_entity_poly.entity_id
_entity_poly.type
_entity_poly.pdbx_seq_one_letter_code
_entity_poly.pdbx_strand_id
1 'polypeptide(L)'
;SGFVDRVDGWEHDGRLYLRVVDYKTGRKTFDLTDIWNGMGLQMLLYLFTLEREGEALYNREIIPAGVLYLPARDAVVAGSRTMSEAERRRKVDAELRRRGIVLDEPEVLAAMEEPGEAGIRFLPVKVNKAGAITGEALVSAERLGKLARHTGRILEEIGRELAAGNIAADPFWRGPDHNACQWCEYAAACHFEEGRGGDRRRFLPAVRSEE
;
A
#
# COMPACT_ATOMS: atom_id res chain seq x y z
N SER A 1 -10.25 -7.98 14.97
CA SER A 1 -10.40 -6.52 15.14
C SER A 1 -9.07 -5.84 14.88
N GLY A 2 -9.10 -4.62 14.37
CA GLY A 2 -7.91 -3.81 14.10
C GLY A 2 -8.23 -2.33 14.29
N PHE A 3 -7.18 -1.52 14.34
CA PHE A 3 -7.30 -0.06 14.44
C PHE A 3 -6.83 0.56 13.13
N VAL A 4 -7.61 1.50 12.62
CA VAL A 4 -7.29 2.30 11.44
C VAL A 4 -6.90 3.69 11.93
N ASP A 5 -5.72 4.18 11.52
CA ASP A 5 -5.27 5.50 11.96
C ASP A 5 -6.20 6.61 11.46
N ARG A 6 -6.60 6.52 10.17
CA ARG A 6 -7.48 7.51 9.56
C ARG A 6 -8.21 6.94 8.35
N VAL A 7 -9.48 7.29 8.23
CA VAL A 7 -10.31 7.08 7.03
C VAL A 7 -10.83 8.43 6.58
N ASP A 8 -10.60 8.77 5.31
CA ASP A 8 -11.15 9.97 4.69
C ASP A 8 -12.28 9.57 3.74
N GLY A 9 -13.37 10.31 3.77
CA GLY A 9 -14.53 10.11 2.91
C GLY A 9 -14.85 11.34 2.06
N TRP A 10 -15.30 11.10 0.84
CA TRP A 10 -15.84 12.11 -0.05
C TRP A 10 -17.18 11.62 -0.64
N GLU A 11 -18.25 12.37 -0.37
CA GLU A 11 -19.57 12.08 -0.93
C GLU A 11 -19.70 12.72 -2.31
N HIS A 12 -20.05 11.91 -3.30
CA HIS A 12 -20.29 12.36 -4.66
C HIS A 12 -21.29 11.42 -5.35
N ASP A 13 -22.31 11.99 -6.02
CA ASP A 13 -23.36 11.28 -6.76
C ASP A 13 -24.03 10.15 -5.95
N GLY A 14 -24.29 10.40 -4.67
CA GLY A 14 -24.96 9.44 -3.77
C GLY A 14 -24.08 8.30 -3.27
N ARG A 15 -22.82 8.28 -3.64
CA ARG A 15 -21.81 7.32 -3.22
C ARG A 15 -20.84 7.93 -2.23
N LEU A 16 -20.20 7.09 -1.42
CA LEU A 16 -19.15 7.50 -0.50
C LEU A 16 -17.80 6.87 -0.92
N TYR A 17 -16.90 7.69 -1.43
CA TYR A 17 -15.55 7.29 -1.77
C TYR A 17 -14.68 7.31 -0.52
N LEU A 18 -14.11 6.16 -0.14
CA LEU A 18 -13.28 6.03 1.06
C LEU A 18 -11.83 5.73 0.71
N ARG A 19 -10.92 6.43 1.36
CA ARG A 19 -9.50 6.06 1.39
C ARG A 19 -9.03 5.79 2.81
N VAL A 20 -8.16 4.81 2.96
CA VAL A 20 -7.51 4.50 4.23
C VAL A 20 -6.13 5.14 4.25
N VAL A 21 -5.79 5.82 5.34
CA VAL A 21 -4.50 6.48 5.54
C VAL A 21 -3.85 5.93 6.80
N ASP A 22 -2.57 5.63 6.69
CA ASP A 22 -1.75 5.14 7.80
C ASP A 22 -0.49 6.00 7.93
N TYR A 23 -0.19 6.45 9.16
CA TYR A 23 0.95 7.32 9.45
C TYR A 23 2.22 6.50 9.68
N LYS A 24 3.28 6.81 8.94
CA LYS A 24 4.56 6.09 9.04
C LYS A 24 5.71 7.01 9.46
N THR A 25 6.33 6.71 10.57
CA THR A 25 7.57 7.38 11.03
C THR A 25 8.79 6.92 10.25
N GLY A 26 8.80 5.68 9.75
CA GLY A 26 9.82 5.13 8.87
C GLY A 26 9.50 5.32 7.37
N ARG A 27 10.43 4.88 6.52
CA ARG A 27 10.20 4.77 5.07
C ARG A 27 9.42 3.49 4.77
N LYS A 28 8.17 3.62 4.37
CA LYS A 28 7.34 2.50 3.92
C LYS A 28 7.07 2.65 2.43
N THR A 29 7.22 1.55 1.69
CA THR A 29 6.84 1.46 0.28
C THR A 29 5.55 0.65 0.16
N PHE A 30 4.76 0.95 -0.87
CA PHE A 30 3.68 0.09 -1.31
C PHE A 30 4.26 -0.81 -2.42
N ASP A 31 4.41 -2.09 -2.15
CA ASP A 31 5.02 -3.06 -3.07
C ASP A 31 3.98 -4.10 -3.47
N LEU A 32 3.59 -4.10 -4.74
CA LEU A 32 2.60 -5.04 -5.28
C LEU A 32 3.07 -6.49 -5.19
N THR A 33 4.39 -6.74 -5.29
CA THR A 33 4.93 -8.09 -5.13
C THR A 33 4.71 -8.63 -3.72
N ASP A 34 4.94 -7.79 -2.72
CA ASP A 34 4.68 -8.16 -1.32
C ASP A 34 3.19 -8.45 -1.12
N ILE A 35 2.33 -7.55 -1.59
CA ILE A 35 0.87 -7.68 -1.47
C ILE A 35 0.36 -8.94 -2.18
N TRP A 36 0.84 -9.20 -3.40
CA TRP A 36 0.47 -10.37 -4.17
C TRP A 36 0.82 -11.69 -3.46
N ASN A 37 1.87 -11.66 -2.66
CA ASN A 37 2.33 -12.80 -1.87
C ASN A 37 1.85 -12.80 -0.41
N GLY A 38 0.86 -12.00 -0.05
CA GLY A 38 0.22 -12.00 1.26
C GLY A 38 0.89 -11.12 2.31
N MET A 39 1.84 -10.27 1.92
CA MET A 39 2.54 -9.38 2.85
C MET A 39 2.02 -7.95 2.75
N GLY A 40 2.01 -7.23 3.89
CA GLY A 40 1.59 -5.82 3.90
C GLY A 40 0.12 -5.58 3.57
N LEU A 41 -0.75 -6.57 3.76
CA LEU A 41 -2.17 -6.52 3.40
C LEU A 41 -3.01 -5.60 4.29
N GLN A 42 -2.53 -5.17 5.44
CA GLN A 42 -3.32 -4.49 6.48
C GLN A 42 -4.19 -3.36 5.93
N MET A 43 -3.64 -2.45 5.15
CA MET A 43 -4.36 -1.30 4.61
C MET A 43 -5.47 -1.71 3.63
N LEU A 44 -5.19 -2.72 2.81
CA LEU A 44 -6.16 -3.27 1.85
C LEU A 44 -7.28 -4.00 2.57
N LEU A 45 -6.95 -4.74 3.65
CA LEU A 45 -7.97 -5.39 4.48
C LEU A 45 -8.94 -4.37 5.07
N TYR A 46 -8.43 -3.25 5.56
CA TYR A 46 -9.29 -2.17 6.07
C TYR A 46 -10.15 -1.58 4.95
N LEU A 47 -9.56 -1.25 3.80
CA LEU A 47 -10.28 -0.67 2.67
C LEU A 47 -11.40 -1.58 2.17
N PHE A 48 -11.09 -2.86 1.92
CA PHE A 48 -12.06 -3.82 1.39
C PHE A 48 -13.09 -4.29 2.43
N THR A 49 -12.74 -4.23 3.73
CA THR A 49 -13.73 -4.43 4.78
C THR A 49 -14.72 -3.26 4.84
N LEU A 50 -14.23 -2.02 4.71
CA LEU A 50 -15.12 -0.85 4.64
C LEU A 50 -15.99 -0.87 3.38
N GLU A 51 -15.47 -1.30 2.23
CA GLU A 51 -16.27 -1.49 1.01
C GLU A 51 -17.41 -2.49 1.24
N ARG A 52 -17.13 -3.64 1.85
CA ARG A 52 -18.11 -4.71 2.04
C ARG A 52 -19.12 -4.42 3.15
N GLU A 53 -18.67 -3.87 4.28
CA GLU A 53 -19.47 -3.73 5.51
C GLU A 53 -19.92 -2.28 5.74
N GLY A 54 -19.31 -1.32 5.05
CA GLY A 54 -19.48 0.11 5.33
C GLY A 54 -20.84 0.66 4.94
N GLU A 55 -21.55 0.04 4.00
CA GLU A 55 -22.91 0.47 3.63
C GLU A 55 -23.84 0.48 4.84
N ALA A 56 -23.78 -0.55 5.69
CA ALA A 56 -24.58 -0.63 6.91
C ALA A 56 -24.21 0.46 7.94
N LEU A 57 -22.96 0.94 7.92
CA LEU A 57 -22.47 1.95 8.85
C LEU A 57 -22.73 3.38 8.38
N TYR A 58 -22.57 3.63 7.07
CA TYR A 58 -22.64 4.98 6.48
C TYR A 58 -23.94 5.24 5.72
N ASN A 59 -24.78 4.21 5.52
CA ASN A 59 -26.00 4.26 4.72
C ASN A 59 -25.76 4.82 3.30
N ARG A 60 -24.67 4.39 2.68
CA ARG A 60 -24.20 4.78 1.34
C ARG A 60 -23.47 3.62 0.69
N GLU A 61 -23.54 3.53 -0.63
CA GLU A 61 -22.65 2.68 -1.41
C GLU A 61 -21.19 3.14 -1.22
N ILE A 62 -20.33 2.24 -0.80
CA ILE A 62 -18.90 2.55 -0.56
C ILE A 62 -18.08 2.23 -1.80
N ILE A 63 -17.31 3.20 -2.25
CA ILE A 63 -16.36 3.03 -3.34
C ILE A 63 -14.93 3.14 -2.78
N PRO A 64 -14.09 2.10 -2.94
CA PRO A 64 -12.71 2.15 -2.50
C PRO A 64 -11.92 3.15 -3.35
N ALA A 65 -11.45 4.22 -2.74
CA ALA A 65 -10.70 5.29 -3.42
C ALA A 65 -9.18 5.16 -3.27
N GLY A 66 -8.70 4.30 -2.37
CA GLY A 66 -7.28 4.01 -2.25
C GLY A 66 -6.76 3.80 -0.84
N VAL A 67 -5.48 3.50 -0.78
CA VAL A 67 -4.72 3.39 0.47
C VAL A 67 -3.44 4.22 0.37
N LEU A 68 -3.12 5.00 1.41
CA LEU A 68 -1.98 5.90 1.41
C LEU A 68 -1.18 5.79 2.71
N TYR A 69 0.11 5.55 2.59
CA TYR A 69 1.07 5.78 3.67
C TYR A 69 1.47 7.25 3.69
N LEU A 70 1.25 7.90 4.81
CA LEU A 70 1.56 9.31 5.02
C LEU A 70 2.81 9.42 5.90
N PRO A 71 3.91 10.04 5.39
CA PRO A 71 5.10 10.24 6.20
C PRO A 71 4.81 11.13 7.41
N ALA A 72 4.95 10.57 8.62
CA ALA A 72 4.81 11.27 9.91
C ALA A 72 6.19 11.50 10.52
N ARG A 73 7.06 12.21 9.79
CA ARG A 73 8.46 12.46 10.16
C ARG A 73 8.93 13.79 9.58
N ASP A 74 9.98 14.33 10.16
CA ASP A 74 10.67 15.47 9.58
C ASP A 74 11.37 15.10 8.28
N ALA A 75 11.26 15.98 7.28
CA ALA A 75 11.94 15.80 6.01
C ALA A 75 13.38 16.34 6.12
N VAL A 76 14.33 15.42 6.09
CA VAL A 76 15.75 15.76 6.02
C VAL A 76 16.22 15.65 4.57
N VAL A 77 16.66 16.77 3.99
CA VAL A 77 17.09 16.84 2.60
C VAL A 77 18.57 17.28 2.51
N ALA A 78 19.33 16.57 1.69
CA ALA A 78 20.70 16.97 1.37
C ALA A 78 20.71 18.16 0.40
N GLY A 79 21.60 19.10 0.63
CA GLY A 79 21.73 20.27 -0.22
C GLY A 79 23.03 21.06 0.00
N SER A 80 23.38 21.88 -1.00
CA SER A 80 24.48 22.82 -0.88
C SER A 80 24.04 24.07 -0.10
N ARG A 81 25.00 24.87 0.39
CA ARG A 81 24.73 26.18 1.00
C ARG A 81 24.08 27.18 0.04
N THR A 82 24.22 26.96 -1.27
CA THR A 82 23.69 27.81 -2.34
C THR A 82 22.35 27.33 -2.88
N MET A 83 21.75 26.28 -2.27
CA MET A 83 20.45 25.78 -2.68
C MET A 83 19.38 26.84 -2.49
N SER A 84 18.59 27.10 -3.56
CA SER A 84 17.48 28.00 -3.49
C SER A 84 16.35 27.47 -2.60
N GLU A 85 15.56 28.37 -2.01
CA GLU A 85 14.40 28.01 -1.20
C GLU A 85 13.38 27.17 -2.01
N ALA A 86 13.17 27.49 -3.28
CA ALA A 86 12.27 26.74 -4.16
C ALA A 86 12.77 25.30 -4.43
N GLU A 87 14.07 25.12 -4.55
CA GLU A 87 14.67 23.80 -4.71
C GLU A 87 14.59 22.99 -3.41
N ARG A 88 14.87 23.63 -2.27
CA ARG A 88 14.72 23.04 -0.95
C ARG A 88 13.29 22.56 -0.74
N ARG A 89 12.30 23.39 -1.03
CA ARG A 89 10.89 23.05 -0.88
C ARG A 89 10.49 21.86 -1.74
N ARG A 90 10.93 21.81 -3.00
CA ARG A 90 10.69 20.66 -3.89
C ARG A 90 11.27 19.36 -3.35
N LYS A 91 12.47 19.38 -2.76
CA LYS A 91 13.08 18.20 -2.14
C LYS A 91 12.31 17.77 -0.88
N VAL A 92 11.88 18.70 -0.05
CA VAL A 92 11.03 18.42 1.12
C VAL A 92 9.70 17.80 0.69
N ASP A 93 9.01 18.37 -0.30
CA ASP A 93 7.76 17.84 -0.83
C ASP A 93 7.95 16.41 -1.37
N ALA A 94 9.06 16.14 -2.05
CA ALA A 94 9.37 14.80 -2.55
C ALA A 94 9.60 13.77 -1.42
N GLU A 95 10.25 14.16 -0.31
CA GLU A 95 10.40 13.30 0.87
C GLU A 95 9.10 13.05 1.62
N LEU A 96 8.17 14.01 1.59
CA LEU A 96 6.85 13.93 2.22
C LEU A 96 5.77 13.38 1.28
N ARG A 97 6.12 13.02 0.04
CA ARG A 97 5.17 12.44 -0.90
C ARG A 97 4.63 11.12 -0.35
N ARG A 98 3.32 10.99 -0.35
CA ARG A 98 2.59 9.80 0.08
C ARG A 98 2.94 8.61 -0.82
N ARG A 99 2.75 7.40 -0.30
CA ARG A 99 2.95 6.16 -1.05
C ARG A 99 1.72 5.29 -0.91
N GLY A 100 1.39 4.54 -1.95
CA GLY A 100 0.18 3.71 -1.97
C GLY A 100 -0.43 3.64 -3.35
N ILE A 101 -1.72 3.35 -3.40
CA ILE A 101 -2.52 3.34 -4.64
C ILE A 101 -3.74 4.24 -4.45
N VAL A 102 -4.17 4.85 -5.55
CA VAL A 102 -5.35 5.72 -5.61
C VAL A 102 -6.18 5.38 -6.85
N LEU A 103 -7.49 5.50 -6.71
CA LEU A 103 -8.44 5.24 -7.79
C LEU A 103 -8.19 6.23 -8.95
N ASP A 104 -8.09 5.69 -10.16
CA ASP A 104 -7.86 6.46 -11.39
C ASP A 104 -9.18 7.07 -11.91
N GLU A 105 -9.70 8.01 -11.13
CA GLU A 105 -10.85 8.83 -11.49
C GLU A 105 -10.51 10.30 -11.23
N PRO A 106 -10.57 11.18 -12.26
CA PRO A 106 -10.13 12.57 -12.16
C PRO A 106 -10.81 13.36 -11.01
N GLU A 107 -12.10 13.15 -10.80
CA GLU A 107 -12.87 13.85 -9.75
C GLU A 107 -12.45 13.39 -8.36
N VAL A 108 -12.20 12.09 -8.19
CA VAL A 108 -11.72 11.51 -6.93
C VAL A 108 -10.32 12.04 -6.61
N LEU A 109 -9.43 12.10 -7.63
CA LEU A 109 -8.10 12.63 -7.47
C LEU A 109 -8.11 14.12 -7.11
N ALA A 110 -8.98 14.91 -7.76
CA ALA A 110 -9.17 16.34 -7.44
C ALA A 110 -9.72 16.54 -6.01
N ALA A 111 -10.64 15.70 -5.57
CA ALA A 111 -11.13 15.72 -4.18
C ALA A 111 -10.06 15.32 -3.15
N MET A 112 -9.07 14.53 -3.55
CA MET A 112 -7.95 14.16 -2.67
C MET A 112 -6.90 15.27 -2.54
N GLU A 113 -6.59 15.97 -3.64
CA GLU A 113 -5.62 17.07 -3.67
C GLU A 113 -5.84 17.91 -4.93
N GLU A 114 -6.22 19.17 -4.75
CA GLU A 114 -6.28 20.13 -5.87
C GLU A 114 -4.89 20.42 -6.41
N PRO A 115 -4.67 20.34 -7.74
CA PRO A 115 -3.41 20.74 -8.33
C PRO A 115 -3.15 22.23 -8.10
N GLY A 116 -2.06 22.56 -7.40
CA GLY A 116 -1.58 23.92 -7.28
C GLY A 116 -0.76 24.34 -8.52
N GLU A 117 -0.18 25.58 -8.50
CA GLU A 117 0.70 26.05 -9.56
C GLU A 117 1.89 25.11 -9.86
N ALA A 118 2.38 24.40 -8.87
CA ALA A 118 3.44 23.38 -9.00
C ALA A 118 2.93 21.99 -9.33
N GLY A 119 1.63 21.83 -9.61
CA GLY A 119 0.97 20.54 -9.81
C GLY A 119 0.62 19.82 -8.50
N ILE A 120 0.48 18.50 -8.54
CA ILE A 120 0.17 17.63 -7.39
C ILE A 120 1.46 17.43 -6.57
N ARG A 121 1.42 17.76 -5.27
CA ARG A 121 2.58 17.74 -4.38
C ARG A 121 2.73 16.42 -3.61
N PHE A 122 1.64 15.93 -3.05
CA PHE A 122 1.67 14.88 -2.03
C PHE A 122 1.12 13.54 -2.52
N LEU A 123 0.16 13.51 -3.43
CA LEU A 123 -0.30 12.24 -3.99
C LEU A 123 0.84 11.55 -4.80
N PRO A 124 0.89 10.21 -4.83
CA PRO A 124 1.92 9.44 -5.52
C PRO A 124 1.72 9.41 -7.05
N VAL A 125 1.26 10.51 -7.62
CA VAL A 125 0.96 10.68 -9.06
C VAL A 125 1.69 11.87 -9.63
N LYS A 126 1.71 12.01 -10.95
CA LYS A 126 2.36 13.11 -11.67
C LYS A 126 1.38 13.71 -12.68
N VAL A 127 1.52 14.99 -12.95
CA VAL A 127 0.85 15.64 -14.08
C VAL A 127 1.83 15.68 -15.24
N ASN A 128 1.46 15.14 -16.38
CA ASN A 128 2.29 15.18 -17.58
C ASN A 128 2.16 16.54 -18.30
N LYS A 129 2.93 16.74 -19.37
CA LYS A 129 2.92 18.01 -20.15
C LYS A 129 1.57 18.31 -20.82
N ALA A 130 0.73 17.32 -21.02
CA ALA A 130 -0.61 17.47 -21.57
C ALA A 130 -1.68 17.72 -20.49
N GLY A 131 -1.29 17.86 -19.22
CA GLY A 131 -2.20 18.07 -18.09
C GLY A 131 -2.86 16.79 -17.56
N ALA A 132 -2.56 15.62 -18.13
CA ALA A 132 -3.13 14.36 -17.65
C ALA A 132 -2.37 13.84 -16.41
N ILE A 133 -3.12 13.28 -15.45
CA ILE A 133 -2.56 12.65 -14.26
C ILE A 133 -2.05 11.25 -14.64
N THR A 134 -0.85 10.90 -14.24
CA THR A 134 -0.17 9.64 -14.58
C THR A 134 0.62 9.12 -13.38
N GLY A 135 0.90 7.82 -13.35
CA GLY A 135 1.75 7.20 -12.33
C GLY A 135 1.37 5.76 -12.05
N GLU A 136 2.31 4.98 -11.54
CA GLU A 136 2.12 3.57 -11.18
C GLU A 136 1.16 3.37 -10.00
N ALA A 137 0.89 4.41 -9.23
CA ALA A 137 -0.05 4.39 -8.12
C ALA A 137 -1.52 4.50 -8.55
N LEU A 138 -1.78 4.85 -9.82
CA LEU A 138 -3.14 4.89 -10.36
C LEU A 138 -3.66 3.48 -10.62
N VAL A 139 -4.86 3.22 -10.12
CA VAL A 139 -5.48 1.90 -10.25
C VAL A 139 -6.95 2.06 -10.64
N SER A 140 -7.39 1.37 -11.67
CA SER A 140 -8.81 1.37 -12.07
C SER A 140 -9.67 0.62 -11.04
N ALA A 141 -10.96 0.92 -11.00
CA ALA A 141 -11.95 0.20 -10.17
C ALA A 141 -11.93 -1.31 -10.44
N GLU A 142 -11.76 -1.73 -11.70
CA GLU A 142 -11.63 -3.13 -12.07
C GLU A 142 -10.41 -3.80 -11.41
N ARG A 143 -9.25 -3.13 -11.43
CA ARG A 143 -8.01 -3.63 -10.79
C ARG A 143 -8.13 -3.67 -9.28
N LEU A 144 -8.77 -2.67 -8.65
CA LEU A 144 -9.07 -2.72 -7.21
C LEU A 144 -9.95 -3.92 -6.88
N GLY A 145 -10.98 -4.19 -7.67
CA GLY A 145 -11.83 -5.37 -7.51
C GLY A 145 -11.07 -6.69 -7.68
N LYS A 146 -10.11 -6.78 -8.62
CA LYS A 146 -9.20 -7.94 -8.75
C LYS A 146 -8.34 -8.12 -7.50
N LEU A 147 -7.78 -7.01 -6.99
CA LEU A 147 -6.94 -7.01 -5.80
C LEU A 147 -7.73 -7.42 -4.55
N ALA A 148 -8.99 -6.97 -4.41
CA ALA A 148 -9.89 -7.38 -3.34
C ALA A 148 -10.14 -8.90 -3.34
N ARG A 149 -10.47 -9.46 -4.51
CA ARG A 149 -10.68 -10.92 -4.66
C ARG A 149 -9.41 -11.71 -4.38
N HIS A 150 -8.25 -11.22 -4.83
CA HIS A 150 -6.97 -11.86 -4.57
C HIS A 150 -6.63 -11.86 -3.08
N THR A 151 -6.79 -10.71 -2.41
CA THR A 151 -6.60 -10.58 -0.96
C THR A 151 -7.52 -11.55 -0.19
N GLY A 152 -8.78 -11.66 -0.59
CA GLY A 152 -9.72 -12.61 -0.01
C GLY A 152 -9.23 -14.07 -0.12
N ARG A 153 -8.75 -14.48 -1.30
CA ARG A 153 -8.20 -15.85 -1.51
C ARG A 153 -6.99 -16.13 -0.63
N ILE A 154 -6.08 -15.16 -0.50
CA ILE A 154 -4.90 -15.31 0.39
C ILE A 154 -5.34 -15.52 1.83
N LEU A 155 -6.33 -14.74 2.31
CA LEU A 155 -6.83 -14.90 3.69
C LEU A 155 -7.49 -16.26 3.91
N GLU A 156 -8.26 -16.76 2.95
CA GLU A 156 -8.86 -18.09 3.01
C GLU A 156 -7.79 -19.18 3.04
N GLU A 157 -6.72 -19.03 2.26
CA GLU A 157 -5.59 -19.96 2.25
C GLU A 157 -4.87 -19.95 3.60
N ILE A 158 -4.50 -18.77 4.11
CA ILE A 158 -3.89 -18.63 5.44
C ILE A 158 -4.78 -19.25 6.51
N GLY A 159 -6.09 -19.00 6.46
CA GLY A 159 -7.05 -19.58 7.41
C GLY A 159 -7.10 -21.10 7.36
N ARG A 160 -7.04 -21.69 6.16
CA ARG A 160 -7.01 -23.16 5.98
C ARG A 160 -5.71 -23.78 6.50
N GLU A 161 -4.57 -23.17 6.20
CA GLU A 161 -3.26 -23.63 6.66
C GLU A 161 -3.17 -23.57 8.20
N LEU A 162 -3.64 -22.50 8.81
CA LEU A 162 -3.71 -22.38 10.27
C LEU A 162 -4.63 -23.42 10.90
N ALA A 163 -5.82 -23.66 10.31
CA ALA A 163 -6.76 -24.67 10.81
C ALA A 163 -6.22 -26.10 10.63
N ALA A 164 -5.42 -26.34 9.63
CA ALA A 164 -4.75 -27.63 9.39
C ALA A 164 -3.54 -27.85 10.33
N GLY A 165 -3.12 -26.86 11.10
CA GLY A 165 -1.94 -26.93 11.95
C GLY A 165 -0.63 -27.00 11.17
N ASN A 166 -0.59 -26.44 9.94
CA ASN A 166 0.63 -26.42 9.15
C ASN A 166 1.68 -25.51 9.79
N ILE A 167 2.82 -26.09 10.18
CA ILE A 167 3.98 -25.41 10.78
C ILE A 167 5.25 -25.55 9.94
N ALA A 168 5.11 -25.94 8.66
CA ALA A 168 6.25 -26.12 7.77
C ALA A 168 7.08 -24.84 7.64
N ALA A 169 8.39 -24.97 7.72
CA ALA A 169 9.32 -23.86 7.52
C ALA A 169 9.50 -23.62 6.02
N ASP A 170 8.72 -22.66 5.48
CA ASP A 170 8.71 -22.22 4.09
C ASP A 170 8.82 -20.69 4.01
N PRO A 171 9.95 -20.11 4.47
CA PRO A 171 10.11 -18.67 4.53
C PRO A 171 10.18 -18.04 3.15
N PHE A 172 9.50 -16.91 2.93
CA PHE A 172 9.67 -16.14 1.71
C PHE A 172 11.09 -15.56 1.61
N TRP A 173 11.57 -15.43 0.37
CA TRP A 173 12.89 -14.93 0.09
C TRP A 173 12.91 -14.03 -1.15
N ARG A 174 13.32 -12.77 -0.99
CA ARG A 174 13.60 -11.79 -2.06
C ARG A 174 15.04 -11.28 -2.02
N GLY A 175 15.86 -11.80 -1.11
CA GLY A 175 17.25 -11.44 -0.91
C GLY A 175 17.65 -11.40 0.57
N PRO A 176 18.94 -11.15 0.84
CA PRO A 176 19.48 -11.11 2.21
C PRO A 176 18.75 -10.10 3.11
N ASP A 177 18.39 -8.95 2.56
CA ASP A 177 17.79 -7.84 3.29
C ASP A 177 16.24 -7.82 3.21
N HIS A 178 15.64 -8.82 2.55
CA HIS A 178 14.19 -8.90 2.39
C HIS A 178 13.73 -10.36 2.38
N ASN A 179 13.52 -10.90 3.59
CA ASN A 179 13.09 -12.29 3.80
C ASN A 179 12.38 -12.44 5.15
N ALA A 180 11.68 -13.56 5.32
CA ALA A 180 10.91 -13.84 6.53
C ALA A 180 11.80 -14.06 7.77
N CYS A 181 13.05 -14.50 7.59
CA CYS A 181 13.92 -14.88 8.70
C CYS A 181 14.64 -13.69 9.36
N GLN A 182 14.77 -12.56 8.65
CA GLN A 182 15.58 -11.41 9.07
C GLN A 182 15.18 -10.86 10.45
N TRP A 183 13.87 -10.84 10.75
CA TRP A 183 13.33 -10.30 12.00
C TRP A 183 12.43 -11.32 12.72
N CYS A 184 12.66 -12.62 12.46
CA CYS A 184 11.84 -13.69 13.02
C CYS A 184 12.21 -13.96 14.47
N GLU A 185 11.28 -13.75 15.38
CA GLU A 185 11.45 -14.04 16.81
C GLU A 185 11.64 -15.54 17.10
N TYR A 186 11.21 -16.40 16.19
CA TYR A 186 11.30 -17.85 16.32
C TYR A 186 12.56 -18.45 15.68
N ALA A 187 13.48 -17.65 15.14
CA ALA A 187 14.67 -18.14 14.44
C ALA A 187 15.50 -19.13 15.28
N ALA A 188 15.62 -18.85 16.59
CA ALA A 188 16.36 -19.71 17.51
C ALA A 188 15.71 -21.09 17.78
N ALA A 189 14.39 -21.20 17.62
CA ALA A 189 13.65 -22.44 17.81
C ALA A 189 13.39 -23.18 16.48
N CYS A 190 13.28 -22.44 15.37
CA CYS A 190 12.97 -22.96 14.07
C CYS A 190 14.11 -23.78 13.45
N HIS A 191 15.36 -23.35 13.65
CA HIS A 191 16.55 -24.00 13.09
C HIS A 191 16.47 -24.23 11.57
N PHE A 192 15.79 -23.33 10.83
CA PHE A 192 15.65 -23.44 9.38
C PHE A 192 17.03 -23.58 8.71
N GLU A 193 17.17 -24.63 7.89
CA GLU A 193 18.38 -24.86 7.10
C GLU A 193 17.96 -25.33 5.70
N GLU A 194 18.17 -24.47 4.69
CA GLU A 194 17.74 -24.76 3.33
C GLU A 194 18.30 -26.08 2.82
N GLY A 195 17.41 -26.94 2.29
CA GLY A 195 17.77 -28.26 1.77
C GLY A 195 17.85 -29.37 2.81
N ARG A 196 17.60 -29.06 4.10
CA ARG A 196 17.60 -30.06 5.17
C ARG A 196 16.17 -30.39 5.60
N GLY A 197 15.86 -31.67 5.72
CA GLY A 197 14.57 -32.11 6.26
C GLY A 197 13.33 -31.66 5.47
N GLY A 198 13.52 -31.19 4.24
CA GLY A 198 12.44 -30.61 3.43
C GLY A 198 12.33 -29.10 3.52
N ASP A 199 13.14 -28.43 4.34
CA ASP A 199 13.19 -26.97 4.45
C ASP A 199 13.57 -26.34 3.11
N ARG A 200 12.82 -25.33 2.68
CA ARG A 200 13.05 -24.64 1.42
C ARG A 200 12.69 -23.16 1.54
N ARG A 201 13.38 -22.33 0.78
CA ARG A 201 13.00 -20.92 0.61
C ARG A 201 11.96 -20.79 -0.50
N ARG A 202 10.93 -20.02 -0.24
CA ARG A 202 9.96 -19.62 -1.23
C ARG A 202 10.42 -18.34 -1.92
N PHE A 203 11.05 -18.47 -3.09
CA PHE A 203 11.50 -17.34 -3.88
C PHE A 203 10.29 -16.64 -4.51
N LEU A 204 10.15 -15.34 -4.25
CA LEU A 204 9.04 -14.55 -4.76
C LEU A 204 9.44 -13.85 -6.06
N PRO A 205 8.80 -14.17 -7.19
CA PRO A 205 8.99 -13.43 -8.44
C PRO A 205 8.42 -12.02 -8.31
N ALA A 206 9.06 -11.06 -8.98
CA ALA A 206 8.54 -9.70 -9.03
C ALA A 206 7.23 -9.66 -9.83
N VAL A 207 6.20 -9.05 -9.25
CA VAL A 207 4.91 -8.79 -9.90
C VAL A 207 4.91 -7.39 -10.48
N ARG A 208 4.52 -7.25 -11.74
CA ARG A 208 4.38 -5.97 -12.43
C ARG A 208 2.93 -5.49 -12.39
N SER A 209 2.73 -4.19 -12.39
CA SER A 209 1.39 -3.57 -12.34
C SER A 209 0.51 -3.89 -13.55
N GLU A 210 1.06 -4.46 -14.60
CA GLU A 210 0.34 -4.84 -15.83
C GLU A 210 -0.24 -6.27 -15.78
N GLU A 211 0.20 -7.09 -14.84
CA GLU A 211 -0.29 -8.46 -14.60
C GLU A 211 -1.46 -8.47 -13.61
#